data_800b7442651f7a87d7f598c10a586114
#
_entry.id   800b7442651f7a87d7f598c10a586114
#
_cell.length_a   1.000
_cell.length_b   1.000
_cell.length_c   1.000
_cell.angle_alpha   90.00
_cell.angle_beta   90.00
_cell.angle_gamma   90.00
#
_symmetry.space_group_name_H-M   'P 1'
#
loop_
_entity.id
_entity.type
_entity.pdbx_description
1 polymer ?
#
loop_
_entity_poly.entity_id
_entity_poly.type
_entity_poly.pdbx_seq_one_letter_code
_entity_poly.pdbx_strand_id
1 'polypeptide(L)'
;MKRRFTMILFLAAAMMRLAAQEAYPALLECEMQSKVLGCAKKYCIYLPAGYGEKEKEFPVLYLLHGLTDTHTAWRDKGNVANIATEIFAAGKAVEMVIVMPDAGTTFDGYFNASGWQYEDFFFQEFVPHVEEKYRIIGDRQHRAIAGLSMGGGGTTGYALRHSGMFSSAYAMSALMGMVENSWISHDPNSRRVAFMRSVIDNNNIEYVRNASEQQCKDIATVRWFIDVGDDDFLFDNNMDFIKEMRKKRIPYQLRVRDGGHTWQYWQEALEMALPFVSDGFGTKQ
;
A
#
# COMPACT_ATOMS: atom_id res chain seq x y z
N MET A 1 23.54 53.87 -60.84
CA MET A 1 23.59 53.57 -59.41
C MET A 1 22.43 52.55 -59.04
N LYS A 2 22.77 51.28 -58.95
CA LYS A 2 21.79 50.21 -58.61
C LYS A 2 21.92 49.91 -57.10
N ARG A 3 20.88 50.27 -56.32
CA ARG A 3 20.76 49.86 -54.92
C ARG A 3 20.23 48.43 -54.87
N ARG A 4 21.05 47.51 -54.34
CA ARG A 4 20.64 46.13 -54.00
C ARG A 4 19.97 46.17 -52.63
N PHE A 5 18.66 45.80 -52.57
CA PHE A 5 18.00 45.52 -51.31
C PHE A 5 18.33 44.09 -50.91
N THR A 6 19.02 43.94 -49.79
CA THR A 6 19.27 42.63 -49.16
C THR A 6 18.09 42.35 -48.23
N MET A 7 17.26 41.38 -48.57
CA MET A 7 16.15 40.92 -47.74
C MET A 7 16.68 39.87 -46.77
N ILE A 8 16.77 40.25 -45.51
CA ILE A 8 17.15 39.32 -44.41
C ILE A 8 15.90 38.54 -44.01
N LEU A 9 15.88 37.26 -44.37
CA LEU A 9 14.84 36.30 -43.92
C LEU A 9 15.22 35.89 -42.48
N PHE A 10 14.48 36.39 -41.50
CA PHE A 10 14.48 35.82 -40.15
C PHE A 10 13.69 34.50 -40.18
N LEU A 11 14.42 33.37 -40.21
CA LEU A 11 13.83 32.07 -39.90
C LEU A 11 13.65 32.01 -38.37
N ALA A 12 12.44 32.28 -37.90
CA ALA A 12 12.05 31.94 -36.53
C ALA A 12 11.91 30.42 -36.45
N ALA A 13 12.98 29.75 -35.99
CA ALA A 13 12.91 28.36 -35.58
C ALA A 13 12.05 28.27 -34.33
N ALA A 14 10.75 28.02 -34.52
CA ALA A 14 9.88 27.59 -33.45
C ALA A 14 10.36 26.20 -32.97
N MET A 15 11.18 26.20 -31.92
CA MET A 15 11.43 24.96 -31.16
C MET A 15 10.10 24.53 -30.55
N MET A 16 9.33 23.74 -31.25
CA MET A 16 8.32 22.88 -30.63
C MET A 16 9.10 21.91 -29.73
N ARG A 17 9.14 22.21 -28.44
CA ARG A 17 9.42 21.17 -27.44
C ARG A 17 8.27 20.18 -27.57
N LEU A 18 8.50 19.09 -28.30
CA LEU A 18 7.68 17.90 -28.19
C LEU A 18 7.84 17.46 -26.74
N ALA A 19 6.89 17.81 -25.87
CA ALA A 19 6.78 17.18 -24.58
C ALA A 19 6.66 15.69 -24.89
N ALA A 20 7.65 14.91 -24.48
CA ALA A 20 7.56 13.46 -24.58
C ALA A 20 6.25 13.08 -23.90
N GLN A 21 5.31 12.54 -24.68
CA GLN A 21 4.04 12.07 -24.15
C GLN A 21 4.41 10.93 -23.22
N GLU A 22 4.18 11.13 -21.91
CA GLU A 22 4.46 10.09 -20.94
C GLU A 22 3.71 8.83 -21.36
N ALA A 23 4.44 7.73 -21.50
CA ALA A 23 3.85 6.46 -21.90
C ALA A 23 3.24 5.78 -20.69
N TYR A 24 1.99 5.36 -20.77
CA TYR A 24 1.30 4.60 -19.73
C TYR A 24 0.96 3.18 -20.23
N PRO A 25 0.96 2.16 -19.34
CA PRO A 25 1.18 2.26 -17.90
C PRO A 25 2.62 2.66 -17.55
N ALA A 26 2.80 3.34 -16.42
CA ALA A 26 4.10 3.80 -15.93
C ALA A 26 4.33 3.37 -14.48
N LEU A 27 5.56 2.94 -14.18
CA LEU A 27 5.99 2.64 -12.82
C LEU A 27 7.15 3.57 -12.47
N LEU A 28 6.90 4.51 -11.56
CA LEU A 28 7.82 5.59 -11.22
C LEU A 28 8.36 5.41 -9.80
N GLU A 29 9.62 5.78 -9.59
CA GLU A 29 10.21 5.94 -8.25
C GLU A 29 10.20 7.43 -7.90
N CYS A 30 9.66 7.75 -6.74
CA CYS A 30 9.40 9.11 -6.28
C CYS A 30 9.93 9.31 -4.86
N GLU A 31 10.04 10.58 -4.46
CA GLU A 31 10.48 10.98 -3.13
C GLU A 31 9.64 12.16 -2.62
N MET A 32 9.44 12.21 -1.31
CA MET A 32 8.89 13.34 -0.60
C MET A 32 9.65 13.62 0.68
N GLN A 33 9.65 14.87 1.14
CA GLN A 33 10.20 15.25 2.44
C GLN A 33 9.12 15.08 3.51
N SER A 34 9.46 14.39 4.59
CA SER A 34 8.59 14.25 5.75
C SER A 34 9.05 15.15 6.89
N LYS A 35 8.13 15.91 7.44
CA LYS A 35 8.35 16.71 8.67
C LYS A 35 8.23 15.81 9.91
N VAL A 36 7.28 14.90 9.90
CA VAL A 36 7.01 13.95 10.99
C VAL A 36 8.24 13.04 11.24
N LEU A 37 8.83 12.51 10.15
CA LEU A 37 10.00 11.62 10.26
C LEU A 37 11.34 12.37 10.20
N GLY A 38 11.34 13.65 9.82
CA GLY A 38 12.55 14.47 9.70
C GLY A 38 13.51 14.03 8.58
N CYS A 39 13.03 13.25 7.60
CA CYS A 39 13.84 12.72 6.50
C CYS A 39 13.06 12.62 5.19
N ALA A 40 13.79 12.40 4.09
CA ALA A 40 13.19 12.07 2.82
C ALA A 40 12.65 10.63 2.85
N LYS A 41 11.44 10.41 2.29
CA LYS A 41 10.83 9.10 2.13
C LYS A 41 10.56 8.83 0.66
N LYS A 42 10.98 7.66 0.23
CA LYS A 42 10.76 7.18 -1.14
C LYS A 42 9.48 6.38 -1.24
N TYR A 43 8.93 6.31 -2.45
CA TYR A 43 7.84 5.44 -2.80
C TYR A 43 7.88 5.11 -4.29
N CYS A 44 7.36 3.95 -4.67
CA CYS A 44 7.03 3.66 -6.06
C CYS A 44 5.53 3.89 -6.29
N ILE A 45 5.19 4.28 -7.52
CA ILE A 45 3.82 4.46 -7.95
C ILE A 45 3.61 3.85 -9.34
N TYR A 46 2.59 3.01 -9.45
CA TYR A 46 2.10 2.50 -10.73
C TYR A 46 0.90 3.35 -11.18
N LEU A 47 1.00 3.88 -12.38
CA LEU A 47 -0.04 4.66 -13.05
C LEU A 47 -0.59 3.82 -14.20
N PRO A 48 -1.91 3.51 -14.25
CA PRO A 48 -2.49 2.60 -15.22
C PRO A 48 -2.52 3.18 -16.65
N ALA A 49 -2.85 2.36 -17.65
CA ALA A 49 -2.88 2.76 -19.06
C ALA A 49 -3.80 3.97 -19.30
N GLY A 50 -4.99 3.98 -18.68
CA GLY A 50 -5.93 5.10 -18.78
C GLY A 50 -5.46 6.40 -18.13
N TYR A 51 -4.31 6.40 -17.42
CA TYR A 51 -3.76 7.62 -16.84
C TYR A 51 -3.31 8.65 -17.89
N GLY A 52 -3.21 8.29 -19.16
CA GLY A 52 -3.05 9.23 -20.27
C GLY A 52 -4.26 10.14 -20.52
N GLU A 53 -5.44 9.75 -20.09
CA GLU A 53 -6.70 10.51 -20.22
C GLU A 53 -6.76 11.59 -19.14
N LYS A 54 -6.58 12.86 -19.51
CA LYS A 54 -6.33 13.98 -18.58
C LYS A 54 -7.43 14.21 -17.54
N GLU A 55 -8.69 13.93 -17.88
CA GLU A 55 -9.85 14.20 -17.01
C GLU A 55 -10.24 13.00 -16.12
N LYS A 56 -9.57 11.84 -16.30
CA LYS A 56 -9.89 10.63 -15.56
C LYS A 56 -9.19 10.62 -14.20
N GLU A 57 -9.96 10.37 -13.17
CA GLU A 57 -9.45 10.11 -11.81
C GLU A 57 -9.59 8.62 -11.49
N PHE A 58 -8.77 8.12 -10.57
CA PHE A 58 -8.62 6.70 -10.30
C PHE A 58 -8.79 6.40 -8.81
N PRO A 59 -9.36 5.24 -8.45
CA PRO A 59 -9.21 4.71 -7.11
C PRO A 59 -7.74 4.41 -6.81
N VAL A 60 -7.40 4.24 -5.54
CA VAL A 60 -6.02 3.99 -5.10
C VAL A 60 -5.92 2.76 -4.23
N LEU A 61 -4.87 1.96 -4.47
CA LEU A 61 -4.40 0.89 -3.60
C LEU A 61 -3.05 1.28 -2.99
N TYR A 62 -2.97 1.38 -1.67
CA TYR A 62 -1.71 1.43 -0.93
C TYR A 62 -1.22 0.01 -0.70
N LEU A 63 -0.04 -0.34 -1.24
CA LEU A 63 0.51 -1.70 -1.26
C LEU A 63 1.81 -1.77 -0.45
N LEU A 64 1.75 -2.37 0.73
CA LEU A 64 2.79 -2.36 1.75
C LEU A 64 3.77 -3.54 1.59
N HIS A 65 5.08 -3.28 1.74
CA HIS A 65 6.14 -4.30 1.63
C HIS A 65 6.42 -5.02 2.96
N GLY A 66 7.20 -6.08 2.92
CA GLY A 66 7.63 -6.87 4.08
C GLY A 66 8.85 -6.31 4.82
N LEU A 67 9.19 -6.94 5.94
CA LEU A 67 10.40 -6.60 6.71
C LEU A 67 11.65 -6.79 5.84
N THR A 68 12.64 -5.91 5.99
CA THR A 68 13.90 -5.87 5.20
C THR A 68 13.76 -5.51 3.72
N ASP A 69 12.56 -5.30 3.23
CA ASP A 69 12.28 -4.80 1.89
C ASP A 69 12.19 -3.26 1.85
N THR A 70 11.91 -2.71 0.68
CA THR A 70 11.75 -1.27 0.43
C THR A 70 10.52 -1.01 -0.44
N HIS A 71 10.28 0.25 -0.74
CA HIS A 71 9.31 0.71 -1.74
C HIS A 71 9.46 0.05 -3.13
N THR A 72 10.64 -0.50 -3.46
CA THR A 72 10.88 -1.15 -4.76
C THR A 72 10.54 -2.63 -4.78
N ALA A 73 10.25 -3.25 -3.63
CA ALA A 73 10.11 -4.70 -3.54
C ALA A 73 8.97 -5.26 -4.40
N TRP A 74 7.83 -4.60 -4.41
CA TRP A 74 6.72 -4.99 -5.26
C TRP A 74 7.01 -4.82 -6.77
N ARG A 75 7.87 -3.85 -7.13
CA ARG A 75 8.39 -3.69 -8.48
C ARG A 75 9.35 -4.82 -8.85
N ASP A 76 10.38 -5.03 -8.03
CA ASP A 76 11.56 -5.84 -8.36
C ASP A 76 11.34 -7.34 -8.14
N LYS A 77 10.53 -7.69 -7.14
CA LYS A 77 10.24 -9.07 -6.73
C LYS A 77 8.77 -9.44 -6.92
N GLY A 78 7.85 -8.48 -6.74
CA GLY A 78 6.40 -8.68 -6.78
C GLY A 78 5.78 -8.59 -8.17
N ASN A 79 6.53 -8.21 -9.20
CA ASN A 79 6.05 -8.11 -10.59
C ASN A 79 4.76 -7.28 -10.75
N VAL A 80 4.56 -6.29 -9.88
CA VAL A 80 3.29 -5.54 -9.75
C VAL A 80 2.83 -4.91 -11.06
N ALA A 81 3.77 -4.36 -11.86
CA ALA A 81 3.41 -3.66 -13.10
C ALA A 81 2.80 -4.60 -14.14
N ASN A 82 3.36 -5.79 -14.34
CA ASN A 82 2.83 -6.76 -15.30
C ASN A 82 1.49 -7.33 -14.81
N ILE A 83 1.43 -7.77 -13.54
CA ILE A 83 0.20 -8.32 -12.94
C ILE A 83 -0.94 -7.30 -13.04
N ALA A 84 -0.70 -6.04 -12.63
CA ALA A 84 -1.73 -5.00 -12.71
C ALA A 84 -2.17 -4.72 -14.15
N THR A 85 -1.20 -4.60 -15.07
CA THR A 85 -1.50 -4.35 -16.48
C THR A 85 -2.36 -5.46 -17.07
N GLU A 86 -2.02 -6.73 -16.82
CA GLU A 86 -2.78 -7.88 -17.33
C GLU A 86 -4.19 -7.97 -16.72
N ILE A 87 -4.32 -7.76 -15.41
CA ILE A 87 -5.61 -7.80 -14.70
C ILE A 87 -6.54 -6.68 -15.19
N PHE A 88 -6.02 -5.46 -15.38
CA PHE A 88 -6.80 -4.33 -15.86
C PHE A 88 -7.17 -4.50 -17.34
N ALA A 89 -6.23 -4.92 -18.19
CA ALA A 89 -6.51 -5.19 -19.61
C ALA A 89 -7.52 -6.31 -19.82
N ALA A 90 -7.55 -7.30 -18.92
CA ALA A 90 -8.53 -8.39 -18.94
C ALA A 90 -9.91 -7.97 -18.38
N GLY A 91 -10.08 -6.74 -17.89
CA GLY A 91 -11.31 -6.26 -17.25
C GLY A 91 -11.66 -6.96 -15.93
N LYS A 92 -10.69 -7.63 -15.28
CA LYS A 92 -10.89 -8.33 -14.00
C LYS A 92 -10.89 -7.38 -12.80
N ALA A 93 -10.35 -6.18 -12.94
CA ALA A 93 -10.41 -5.10 -11.99
C ALA A 93 -10.49 -3.75 -12.73
N VAL A 94 -11.04 -2.73 -12.08
CA VAL A 94 -10.97 -1.37 -12.58
C VAL A 94 -9.53 -0.86 -12.52
N GLU A 95 -9.15 -0.02 -13.45
CA GLU A 95 -7.85 0.65 -13.39
C GLU A 95 -7.73 1.47 -12.11
N MET A 96 -6.62 1.29 -11.39
CA MET A 96 -6.33 2.01 -10.16
C MET A 96 -4.87 2.45 -10.12
N VAL A 97 -4.59 3.50 -9.37
CA VAL A 97 -3.23 3.87 -8.99
C VAL A 97 -2.78 2.93 -7.87
N ILE A 98 -1.56 2.39 -7.96
CA ILE A 98 -0.98 1.55 -6.90
C ILE A 98 0.23 2.26 -6.32
N VAL A 99 0.24 2.50 -5.01
CA VAL A 99 1.25 3.27 -4.30
C VAL A 99 1.98 2.38 -3.31
N MET A 100 3.30 2.31 -3.42
CA MET A 100 4.16 1.44 -2.64
C MET A 100 5.14 2.28 -1.79
N PRO A 101 4.77 2.63 -0.54
CA PRO A 101 5.62 3.44 0.33
C PRO A 101 6.78 2.64 0.91
N ASP A 102 7.84 3.33 1.32
CA ASP A 102 8.98 2.77 2.03
C ASP A 102 8.80 2.91 3.56
N ALA A 103 8.69 1.80 4.26
CA ALA A 103 8.62 1.76 5.73
C ALA A 103 9.98 1.44 6.39
N GLY A 104 11.08 1.57 5.63
CA GLY A 104 12.44 1.32 6.11
C GLY A 104 12.87 -0.15 6.00
N THR A 105 14.20 -0.35 5.93
CA THR A 105 14.83 -1.66 5.70
C THR A 105 15.37 -2.32 6.97
N THR A 106 15.50 -1.55 8.06
CA THR A 106 16.22 -2.00 9.27
C THR A 106 15.34 -1.93 10.50
N PHE A 107 14.30 -2.77 10.56
CA PHE A 107 13.39 -2.84 11.71
C PHE A 107 12.73 -1.49 12.03
N ASP A 108 12.28 -0.76 11.02
CA ASP A 108 11.53 0.48 11.21
C ASP A 108 10.02 0.19 11.30
N GLY A 109 9.38 -0.24 10.22
CA GLY A 109 8.00 -0.74 10.23
C GLY A 109 6.91 0.34 10.09
N TYR A 110 5.65 -0.11 10.12
CA TYR A 110 4.49 0.72 9.81
C TYR A 110 3.85 1.38 11.02
N PHE A 111 4.16 0.96 12.24
CA PHE A 111 3.57 1.52 13.44
C PHE A 111 4.44 2.63 14.04
N ASN A 112 3.83 3.48 14.85
CA ASN A 112 4.57 4.44 15.64
C ASN A 112 5.43 3.72 16.67
N ALA A 113 6.69 4.11 16.75
CA ALA A 113 7.67 3.64 17.72
C ALA A 113 8.52 4.81 18.20
N SER A 114 9.34 4.60 19.24
CA SER A 114 10.27 5.62 19.72
C SER A 114 11.22 6.06 18.58
N GLY A 115 11.17 7.34 18.24
CA GLY A 115 11.98 7.93 17.16
C GLY A 115 11.54 7.56 15.74
N TRP A 116 10.38 6.90 15.57
CA TRP A 116 9.83 6.50 14.29
C TRP A 116 8.30 6.60 14.30
N GLN A 117 7.76 7.74 13.91
CA GLN A 117 6.31 8.02 13.92
C GLN A 117 5.71 7.74 12.53
N TYR A 118 5.81 6.47 12.07
CA TYR A 118 5.47 6.14 10.69
C TYR A 118 3.97 6.15 10.41
N GLU A 119 3.14 5.70 11.35
CA GLU A 119 1.68 5.77 11.20
C GLU A 119 1.20 7.22 11.09
N ASP A 120 1.75 8.12 11.92
CA ASP A 120 1.47 9.54 11.83
C ASP A 120 1.91 10.12 10.48
N PHE A 121 3.13 9.81 10.03
CA PHE A 121 3.60 10.17 8.70
C PHE A 121 2.65 9.69 7.60
N PHE A 122 2.24 8.41 7.65
CA PHE A 122 1.40 7.82 6.62
C PHE A 122 0.07 8.55 6.46
N PHE A 123 -0.63 8.82 7.57
CA PHE A 123 -1.95 9.45 7.52
C PHE A 123 -1.92 10.98 7.43
N GLN A 124 -0.95 11.64 8.05
CA GLN A 124 -0.91 13.11 8.11
C GLN A 124 -0.16 13.75 6.95
N GLU A 125 0.79 13.02 6.33
CA GLU A 125 1.63 13.56 5.26
C GLU A 125 1.56 12.74 3.97
N PHE A 126 1.76 11.42 4.04
CA PHE A 126 1.94 10.60 2.84
C PHE A 126 0.67 10.46 2.02
N VAL A 127 -0.44 10.04 2.63
CA VAL A 127 -1.73 9.91 1.93
C VAL A 127 -2.18 11.25 1.33
N PRO A 128 -2.19 12.37 2.08
CA PRO A 128 -2.54 13.67 1.51
C PRO A 128 -1.61 14.09 0.36
N HIS A 129 -0.29 13.90 0.50
CA HIS A 129 0.69 14.23 -0.54
C HIS A 129 0.42 13.48 -1.86
N VAL A 130 0.15 12.18 -1.75
CA VAL A 130 -0.09 11.34 -2.93
C VAL A 130 -1.41 11.70 -3.59
N GLU A 131 -2.48 11.89 -2.82
CA GLU A 131 -3.80 12.19 -3.34
C GLU A 131 -3.92 13.60 -3.91
N GLU A 132 -3.13 14.57 -3.42
CA GLU A 132 -3.01 15.90 -4.02
C GLU A 132 -2.20 15.91 -5.31
N LYS A 133 -1.13 15.10 -5.37
CA LYS A 133 -0.17 15.11 -6.47
C LYS A 133 -0.68 14.34 -7.71
N TYR A 134 -1.45 13.30 -7.50
CA TYR A 134 -1.92 12.42 -8.57
C TYR A 134 -3.45 12.47 -8.68
N ARG A 135 -3.97 12.10 -9.86
CA ARG A 135 -5.42 12.07 -10.12
C ARG A 135 -6.08 10.87 -9.44
N ILE A 136 -6.25 11.00 -8.15
CA ILE A 136 -6.81 9.99 -7.26
C ILE A 136 -8.15 10.48 -6.69
N ILE A 137 -9.13 9.58 -6.65
CA ILE A 137 -10.40 9.81 -5.96
C ILE A 137 -10.12 9.63 -4.46
N GLY A 138 -9.92 10.74 -3.75
CA GLY A 138 -9.40 10.77 -2.38
C GLY A 138 -10.44 10.47 -1.29
N ASP A 139 -11.42 9.60 -1.54
CA ASP A 139 -12.43 9.23 -0.56
C ASP A 139 -12.29 7.77 -0.08
N ARG A 140 -13.01 7.44 0.99
CA ARG A 140 -12.99 6.10 1.59
C ARG A 140 -13.40 5.01 0.61
N GLN A 141 -14.39 5.26 -0.24
CA GLN A 141 -14.96 4.24 -1.13
C GLN A 141 -14.03 3.89 -2.29
N HIS A 142 -13.06 4.76 -2.58
CA HIS A 142 -12.09 4.57 -3.65
C HIS A 142 -10.66 4.37 -3.13
N ARG A 143 -10.50 4.13 -1.80
CA ARG A 143 -9.22 3.85 -1.18
C ARG A 143 -9.19 2.45 -0.58
N ALA A 144 -8.18 1.67 -0.96
CA ALA A 144 -7.91 0.33 -0.44
C ALA A 144 -6.48 0.21 0.07
N ILE A 145 -6.24 -0.78 0.90
CA ILE A 145 -4.91 -1.10 1.41
C ILE A 145 -4.65 -2.60 1.34
N ALA A 146 -3.43 -2.96 0.93
CA ALA A 146 -2.97 -4.35 0.94
C ALA A 146 -1.50 -4.42 1.34
N GLY A 147 -1.03 -5.60 1.73
CA GLY A 147 0.38 -5.78 2.05
C GLY A 147 0.71 -7.18 2.49
N LEU A 148 2.01 -7.50 2.47
CA LEU A 148 2.54 -8.79 2.83
C LEU A 148 3.34 -8.75 4.14
N SER A 149 3.32 -9.83 4.92
CA SER A 149 4.17 -10.01 6.10
C SER A 149 4.04 -8.85 7.10
N MET A 150 5.12 -8.11 7.37
CA MET A 150 5.10 -6.86 8.13
C MET A 150 4.08 -5.86 7.55
N GLY A 151 4.04 -5.71 6.22
CA GLY A 151 3.07 -4.86 5.52
C GLY A 151 1.64 -5.40 5.61
N GLY A 152 1.45 -6.72 5.71
CA GLY A 152 0.16 -7.32 6.02
C GLY A 152 -0.32 -6.95 7.43
N GLY A 153 0.59 -6.94 8.41
CA GLY A 153 0.33 -6.44 9.75
C GLY A 153 -0.03 -4.96 9.77
N GLY A 154 0.72 -4.13 9.02
CA GLY A 154 0.44 -2.72 8.83
C GLY A 154 -0.92 -2.47 8.16
N THR A 155 -1.22 -3.20 7.07
CA THR A 155 -2.53 -3.19 6.39
C THR A 155 -3.67 -3.45 7.38
N THR A 156 -3.53 -4.52 8.16
CA THR A 156 -4.54 -4.89 9.16
C THR A 156 -4.69 -3.83 10.24
N GLY A 157 -3.58 -3.39 10.83
CA GLY A 157 -3.61 -2.38 11.89
C GLY A 157 -4.18 -1.04 11.46
N TYR A 158 -3.82 -0.59 10.27
CA TYR A 158 -4.35 0.66 9.71
C TYR A 158 -5.86 0.56 9.45
N ALA A 159 -6.32 -0.53 8.83
CA ALA A 159 -7.73 -0.70 8.55
C ALA A 159 -8.58 -0.96 9.81
N LEU A 160 -8.00 -1.51 10.89
CA LEU A 160 -8.65 -1.65 12.19
C LEU A 160 -8.82 -0.29 12.89
N ARG A 161 -7.76 0.50 12.97
CA ARG A 161 -7.75 1.77 13.71
C ARG A 161 -8.34 2.93 12.92
N HIS A 162 -8.24 2.88 11.59
CA HIS A 162 -8.72 3.91 10.68
C HIS A 162 -9.75 3.34 9.68
N SER A 163 -10.74 2.59 10.20
CA SER A 163 -11.79 1.92 9.39
C SER A 163 -12.57 2.89 8.49
N GLY A 164 -12.66 4.15 8.87
CA GLY A 164 -13.24 5.22 8.05
C GLY A 164 -12.40 5.64 6.84
N MET A 165 -11.17 5.12 6.69
CA MET A 165 -10.25 5.52 5.61
C MET A 165 -10.28 4.57 4.40
N PHE A 166 -10.66 3.31 4.58
CA PHE A 166 -10.52 2.27 3.56
C PHE A 166 -11.84 1.55 3.27
N SER A 167 -12.09 1.25 2.00
CA SER A 167 -13.18 0.37 1.57
C SER A 167 -12.83 -1.11 1.79
N SER A 168 -11.57 -1.47 1.57
CA SER A 168 -11.08 -2.84 1.57
C SER A 168 -9.68 -2.95 2.15
N ALA A 169 -9.40 -4.08 2.83
CA ALA A 169 -8.09 -4.45 3.33
C ALA A 169 -7.77 -5.90 2.92
N TYR A 170 -6.63 -6.12 2.26
CA TYR A 170 -6.17 -7.44 1.83
C TYR A 170 -4.79 -7.74 2.46
N ALA A 171 -4.76 -8.63 3.44
CA ALA A 171 -3.57 -8.99 4.20
C ALA A 171 -3.00 -10.34 3.75
N MET A 172 -1.74 -10.35 3.29
CA MET A 172 -1.04 -11.53 2.79
C MET A 172 0.00 -11.98 3.80
N SER A 173 -0.04 -13.26 4.24
CA SER A 173 0.96 -13.80 5.16
C SER A 173 1.28 -12.84 6.32
N ALA A 174 0.26 -12.27 6.94
CA ALA A 174 0.40 -11.06 7.74
C ALA A 174 0.99 -11.31 9.13
N LEU A 175 1.90 -10.43 9.58
CA LEU A 175 2.35 -10.37 10.96
C LEU A 175 1.25 -9.68 11.80
N MET A 176 0.28 -10.47 12.28
CA MET A 176 -0.91 -9.99 12.99
C MET A 176 -0.62 -9.49 14.40
N GLY A 177 0.48 -9.95 15.01
CA GLY A 177 0.91 -9.52 16.32
C GLY A 177 2.08 -10.34 16.85
N MET A 178 2.69 -9.84 17.90
CA MET A 178 3.72 -10.54 18.66
C MET A 178 3.34 -10.53 20.13
N VAL A 179 3.89 -11.48 20.89
CA VAL A 179 3.82 -11.52 22.35
C VAL A 179 5.22 -11.29 22.93
N GLU A 180 5.28 -10.71 24.10
CA GLU A 180 6.54 -10.56 24.80
C GLU A 180 7.14 -11.95 25.14
N ASN A 181 8.39 -12.12 24.83
CA ASN A 181 9.12 -13.36 25.09
C ASN A 181 10.59 -13.07 25.38
N SER A 182 11.35 -14.10 25.81
CA SER A 182 12.77 -13.99 26.15
C SER A 182 13.70 -13.62 24.99
N TRP A 183 13.20 -13.59 23.76
CA TRP A 183 13.96 -13.22 22.57
C TRP A 183 14.04 -11.71 22.37
N ILE A 184 13.18 -10.94 23.07
CA ILE A 184 13.20 -9.49 23.02
C ILE A 184 14.35 -9.03 23.91
N SER A 185 15.43 -8.56 23.29
CA SER A 185 16.54 -7.92 23.99
C SER A 185 16.01 -6.72 24.80
N HIS A 186 16.62 -6.50 25.98
CA HIS A 186 16.29 -5.36 26.81
C HIS A 186 17.11 -4.10 26.45
N ASP A 187 17.84 -4.11 25.35
CA ASP A 187 18.57 -2.94 24.88
C ASP A 187 17.59 -1.89 24.31
N PRO A 188 17.32 -0.79 25.02
CA PRO A 188 16.36 0.22 24.60
C PRO A 188 16.82 1.01 23.36
N ASN A 189 18.09 0.92 22.99
CA ASN A 189 18.65 1.60 21.80
C ASN A 189 18.61 0.73 20.55
N SER A 190 18.22 -0.53 20.68
CA SER A 190 18.14 -1.43 19.53
C SER A 190 16.87 -1.14 18.68
N ARG A 191 17.06 -0.79 17.40
CA ARG A 191 15.96 -0.62 16.45
C ARG A 191 15.09 -1.87 16.32
N ARG A 192 15.72 -3.06 16.37
CA ARG A 192 14.99 -4.33 16.37
C ARG A 192 14.05 -4.43 17.58
N VAL A 193 14.50 -4.04 18.76
CA VAL A 193 13.66 -4.03 19.96
C VAL A 193 12.54 -3.03 19.84
N ALA A 194 12.82 -1.81 19.35
CA ALA A 194 11.80 -0.80 19.11
C ALA A 194 10.72 -1.29 18.14
N PHE A 195 11.12 -1.95 17.03
CA PHE A 195 10.20 -2.57 16.09
C PHE A 195 9.35 -3.66 16.76
N MET A 196 9.97 -4.61 17.47
CA MET A 196 9.23 -5.68 18.14
C MET A 196 8.24 -5.13 19.17
N ARG A 197 8.62 -4.12 19.94
CA ARG A 197 7.73 -3.40 20.86
C ARG A 197 6.57 -2.77 20.12
N SER A 198 6.82 -2.08 19.00
CA SER A 198 5.75 -1.46 18.23
C SER A 198 4.73 -2.50 17.72
N VAL A 199 5.16 -3.70 17.33
CA VAL A 199 4.26 -4.79 16.93
C VAL A 199 3.49 -5.37 18.12
N ILE A 200 4.11 -5.48 19.30
CA ILE A 200 3.44 -5.93 20.53
C ILE A 200 2.37 -4.91 20.95
N ASP A 201 2.74 -3.63 21.00
CA ASP A 201 1.85 -2.54 21.42
C ASP A 201 0.67 -2.34 20.44
N ASN A 202 0.89 -2.68 19.16
CA ASN A 202 -0.11 -2.62 18.09
C ASN A 202 -0.60 -4.01 17.65
N ASN A 203 -0.71 -4.95 18.57
CA ASN A 203 -1.14 -6.33 18.28
C ASN A 203 -2.59 -6.35 17.75
N ASN A 204 -2.74 -6.70 16.47
CA ASN A 204 -4.01 -6.70 15.78
C ASN A 204 -4.99 -7.75 16.34
N ILE A 205 -4.48 -8.88 16.85
CA ILE A 205 -5.28 -9.93 17.46
C ILE A 205 -5.89 -9.41 18.77
N GLU A 206 -5.07 -8.78 19.61
CA GLU A 206 -5.52 -8.18 20.85
C GLU A 206 -6.48 -7.01 20.62
N TYR A 207 -6.22 -6.20 19.57
CA TYR A 207 -7.12 -5.11 19.21
C TYR A 207 -8.54 -5.64 18.94
N VAL A 208 -8.69 -6.66 18.09
CA VAL A 208 -10.00 -7.25 17.80
C VAL A 208 -10.58 -7.93 19.03
N ARG A 209 -9.78 -8.67 19.81
CA ARG A 209 -10.22 -9.33 21.05
C ARG A 209 -10.87 -8.35 22.02
N ASN A 210 -10.28 -7.18 22.18
CA ASN A 210 -10.72 -6.15 23.14
C ASN A 210 -11.67 -5.11 22.52
N ALA A 211 -11.99 -5.23 21.23
CA ALA A 211 -12.86 -4.27 20.53
C ALA A 211 -14.24 -4.19 21.17
N SER A 212 -14.72 -2.97 21.40
CA SER A 212 -16.08 -2.66 21.83
C SER A 212 -17.10 -2.98 20.72
N GLU A 213 -18.39 -2.99 21.03
CA GLU A 213 -19.44 -3.19 20.03
C GLU A 213 -19.40 -2.14 18.91
N GLN A 214 -19.12 -0.88 19.26
CA GLN A 214 -19.01 0.19 18.25
C GLN A 214 -17.80 -0.04 17.35
N GLN A 215 -16.64 -0.35 17.91
CA GLN A 215 -15.45 -0.67 17.13
C GLN A 215 -15.69 -1.88 16.21
N CYS A 216 -16.39 -2.91 16.68
CA CYS A 216 -16.75 -4.05 15.83
C CYS A 216 -17.64 -3.63 14.64
N LYS A 217 -18.59 -2.72 14.85
CA LYS A 217 -19.43 -2.18 13.77
C LYS A 217 -18.59 -1.39 12.77
N ASP A 218 -17.68 -0.55 13.26
CA ASP A 218 -16.81 0.26 12.40
C ASP A 218 -15.85 -0.62 11.58
N ILE A 219 -15.23 -1.63 12.21
CA ILE A 219 -14.36 -2.60 11.55
C ILE A 219 -15.14 -3.42 10.49
N ALA A 220 -16.39 -3.79 10.78
CA ALA A 220 -17.24 -4.53 9.86
C ALA A 220 -17.63 -3.74 8.61
N THR A 221 -17.41 -2.43 8.57
CA THR A 221 -17.62 -1.61 7.37
C THR A 221 -16.51 -1.74 6.33
N VAL A 222 -15.34 -2.26 6.71
CA VAL A 222 -14.23 -2.57 5.81
C VAL A 222 -14.43 -3.98 5.25
N ARG A 223 -14.16 -4.17 3.97
CA ARG A 223 -14.10 -5.50 3.36
C ARG A 223 -12.75 -6.13 3.65
N TRP A 224 -12.75 -7.28 4.32
CA TRP A 224 -11.54 -7.96 4.78
C TRP A 224 -11.24 -9.20 3.96
N PHE A 225 -9.99 -9.35 3.52
CA PHE A 225 -9.46 -10.58 2.96
C PHE A 225 -8.13 -10.94 3.65
N ILE A 226 -8.04 -12.14 4.17
CA ILE A 226 -6.83 -12.69 4.78
C ILE A 226 -6.36 -13.87 3.91
N ASP A 227 -5.12 -13.84 3.48
CA ASP A 227 -4.54 -14.81 2.55
C ASP A 227 -3.20 -15.32 3.11
N VAL A 228 -3.08 -16.62 3.37
CA VAL A 228 -1.87 -17.19 3.98
C VAL A 228 -1.64 -18.62 3.46
N GLY A 229 -0.37 -18.97 3.21
CA GLY A 229 0.02 -20.33 2.86
C GLY A 229 -0.05 -21.27 4.06
N ASP A 230 -0.34 -22.55 3.82
CA ASP A 230 -0.40 -23.58 4.87
C ASP A 230 0.98 -23.92 5.44
N ASP A 231 2.06 -23.69 4.64
CA ASP A 231 3.46 -23.84 5.05
C ASP A 231 4.09 -22.51 5.54
N ASP A 232 3.30 -21.45 5.69
CA ASP A 232 3.79 -20.15 6.15
C ASP A 232 4.00 -20.14 7.67
N PHE A 233 5.17 -19.71 8.14
CA PHE A 233 5.46 -19.64 9.58
C PHE A 233 4.55 -18.66 10.35
N LEU A 234 3.83 -17.76 9.65
CA LEU A 234 2.80 -16.89 10.22
C LEU A 234 1.39 -17.49 10.11
N PHE A 235 1.25 -18.75 9.67
CA PHE A 235 -0.07 -19.38 9.52
C PHE A 235 -0.89 -19.30 10.80
N ASP A 236 -0.38 -19.79 11.91
CA ASP A 236 -1.09 -19.77 13.20
C ASP A 236 -1.44 -18.35 13.65
N ASN A 237 -0.53 -17.40 13.41
CA ASN A 237 -0.75 -15.99 13.74
C ASN A 237 -1.95 -15.39 12.97
N ASN A 238 -2.10 -15.74 11.68
CA ASN A 238 -3.25 -15.36 10.89
C ASN A 238 -4.53 -16.09 11.33
N MET A 239 -4.44 -17.38 11.68
CA MET A 239 -5.60 -18.13 12.19
C MET A 239 -6.10 -17.62 13.54
N ASP A 240 -5.20 -17.17 14.42
CA ASP A 240 -5.59 -16.56 15.69
C ASP A 240 -6.33 -15.23 15.48
N PHE A 241 -5.90 -14.40 14.51
CA PHE A 241 -6.65 -13.21 14.12
C PHE A 241 -8.06 -13.56 13.61
N ILE A 242 -8.18 -14.54 12.73
CA ILE A 242 -9.46 -15.02 12.18
C ILE A 242 -10.39 -15.54 13.28
N LYS A 243 -9.86 -16.25 14.28
CA LYS A 243 -10.65 -16.71 15.44
C LYS A 243 -11.30 -15.53 16.19
N GLU A 244 -10.55 -14.44 16.40
CA GLU A 244 -11.10 -13.25 17.06
C GLU A 244 -12.13 -12.52 16.18
N MET A 245 -11.88 -12.37 14.86
CA MET A 245 -12.85 -11.82 13.91
C MET A 245 -14.19 -12.61 13.98
N ARG A 246 -14.12 -13.95 13.98
CA ARG A 246 -15.33 -14.83 14.12
C ARG A 246 -16.07 -14.63 15.43
N LYS A 247 -15.35 -14.61 16.56
CA LYS A 247 -15.95 -14.38 17.88
C LYS A 247 -16.71 -13.06 17.92
N LYS A 248 -16.16 -12.02 17.31
CA LYS A 248 -16.75 -10.67 17.23
C LYS A 248 -17.78 -10.52 16.11
N ARG A 249 -18.03 -11.57 15.30
CA ARG A 249 -18.95 -11.58 14.16
C ARG A 249 -18.62 -10.49 13.11
N ILE A 250 -17.35 -10.18 12.96
CA ILE A 250 -16.85 -9.26 11.92
C ILE A 250 -16.72 -10.06 10.62
N PRO A 251 -17.32 -9.63 9.50
CA PRO A 251 -17.25 -10.33 8.22
C PRO A 251 -15.82 -10.30 7.65
N TYR A 252 -15.38 -11.40 7.08
CA TYR A 252 -14.10 -11.52 6.38
C TYR A 252 -14.16 -12.61 5.30
N GLN A 253 -13.21 -12.55 4.37
CA GLN A 253 -12.88 -13.67 3.50
C GLN A 253 -11.52 -14.24 3.93
N LEU A 254 -11.36 -15.55 3.85
CA LEU A 254 -10.13 -16.26 4.15
C LEU A 254 -9.78 -17.18 2.99
N ARG A 255 -8.54 -17.12 2.55
CA ARG A 255 -7.94 -18.11 1.67
C ARG A 255 -6.71 -18.72 2.32
N VAL A 256 -6.71 -20.04 2.38
CA VAL A 256 -5.54 -20.85 2.67
C VAL A 256 -5.26 -21.69 1.43
N ARG A 257 -4.01 -21.71 0.97
CA ARG A 257 -3.57 -22.53 -0.16
C ARG A 257 -2.16 -23.03 0.08
N ASP A 258 -1.77 -24.06 -0.68
CA ASP A 258 -0.42 -24.59 -0.69
C ASP A 258 0.61 -23.49 -0.93
N GLY A 259 1.65 -23.44 -0.09
CA GLY A 259 2.74 -22.51 -0.19
C GLY A 259 3.14 -21.84 1.12
N GLY A 260 4.30 -21.18 1.08
CA GLY A 260 4.94 -20.58 2.26
C GLY A 260 5.18 -19.07 2.10
N HIS A 261 6.05 -18.53 2.96
CA HIS A 261 6.38 -17.11 3.05
C HIS A 261 7.31 -16.66 1.92
N THR A 262 6.80 -16.58 0.68
CA THR A 262 7.61 -16.37 -0.52
C THR A 262 7.00 -15.33 -1.47
N TRP A 263 7.87 -14.70 -2.27
CA TRP A 263 7.44 -13.77 -3.30
C TRP A 263 6.56 -14.42 -4.38
N GLN A 264 6.77 -15.71 -4.70
CA GLN A 264 5.89 -16.43 -5.62
C GLN A 264 4.46 -16.48 -5.06
N TYR A 265 4.30 -16.82 -3.78
CA TYR A 265 3.00 -16.82 -3.12
C TYR A 265 2.32 -15.44 -3.21
N TRP A 266 3.07 -14.37 -2.95
CA TRP A 266 2.52 -13.01 -2.93
C TRP A 266 2.21 -12.45 -4.31
N GLN A 267 2.93 -12.85 -5.38
CA GLN A 267 2.56 -12.53 -6.75
C GLN A 267 1.18 -13.10 -7.10
N GLU A 268 0.95 -14.38 -6.81
CA GLU A 268 -0.36 -15.03 -7.01
C GLU A 268 -1.45 -14.43 -6.09
N ALA A 269 -1.09 -14.01 -4.87
CA ALA A 269 -2.00 -13.32 -3.98
C ALA A 269 -2.39 -11.93 -4.52
N LEU A 270 -1.47 -11.22 -5.19
CA LEU A 270 -1.76 -9.93 -5.82
C LEU A 270 -2.78 -10.06 -6.96
N GLU A 271 -2.73 -11.15 -7.74
CA GLU A 271 -3.73 -11.42 -8.79
C GLU A 271 -5.16 -11.54 -8.24
N MET A 272 -5.31 -11.96 -6.98
CA MET A 272 -6.59 -12.00 -6.28
C MET A 272 -6.92 -10.70 -5.56
N ALA A 273 -5.91 -10.01 -5.04
CA ALA A 273 -6.08 -8.77 -4.31
C ALA A 273 -6.64 -7.66 -5.19
N LEU A 274 -6.14 -7.52 -6.42
CA LEU A 274 -6.59 -6.46 -7.34
C LEU A 274 -8.09 -6.55 -7.67
N PRO A 275 -8.66 -7.71 -8.08
CA PRO A 275 -10.09 -7.87 -8.24
C PRO A 275 -10.87 -7.64 -6.94
N PHE A 276 -10.40 -8.19 -5.83
CA PHE A 276 -11.09 -8.05 -4.54
C PHE A 276 -11.24 -6.57 -4.12
N VAL A 277 -10.16 -5.77 -4.21
CA VAL A 277 -10.23 -4.36 -3.85
C VAL A 277 -11.07 -3.57 -4.86
N SER A 278 -10.96 -3.91 -6.14
CA SER A 278 -11.78 -3.34 -7.22
C SER A 278 -13.27 -3.49 -6.96
N ASP A 279 -13.71 -4.67 -6.54
CA ASP A 279 -15.11 -4.94 -6.16
C ASP A 279 -15.57 -4.16 -4.93
N GLY A 280 -14.63 -3.64 -4.15
CA GLY A 280 -14.88 -2.80 -2.97
C GLY A 280 -15.00 -1.32 -3.28
N PHE A 281 -14.58 -0.89 -4.47
CA PHE A 281 -14.67 0.52 -4.85
C PHE A 281 -16.11 0.91 -5.21
N GLY A 282 -16.50 2.09 -4.78
CA GLY A 282 -17.78 2.69 -5.15
C GLY A 282 -17.84 2.98 -6.65
N THR A 283 -19.04 2.92 -7.21
CA THR A 283 -19.27 3.51 -8.54
C THR A 283 -19.26 5.02 -8.40
N LYS A 284 -18.48 5.71 -9.24
CA LYS A 284 -18.56 7.18 -9.33
C LYS A 284 -20.00 7.55 -9.74
N GLN A 285 -20.73 8.23 -8.82
CA GLN A 285 -22.06 8.76 -9.12
C GLN A 285 -21.95 9.96 -10.06
#